data_6b3aff50e12d877464c405c5967788b7
#
_entry.id   6b3aff50e12d877464c405c5967788b7
#
_cell.length_a   1.000
_cell.length_b   1.000
_cell.length_c   1.000
_cell.angle_alpha   90.00
_cell.angle_beta   90.00
_cell.angle_gamma   90.00
#
_symmetry.space_group_name_H-M   'P 1'
#
loop_
_entity.id
_entity.type
_entity.pdbx_description
1 polymer ?
#
loop_
_entity_poly.entity_id
_entity_poly.type
_entity_poly.pdbx_seq_one_letter_code
_entity_poly.pdbx_strand_id
1 'polypeptide(L)'
;KQKTAYEIGVRLVGSEMCIRDSAILTAGGDTPALNATLHGAVTRANQLGIEIFGLVDGYSGLLDEQLPHIPLNPLLATIPELDPCRGGTILGSSRTYLDGSDPALVDEVAGRLDTLGIDGLVAVGGDGTLNGMQPLAERLPCVLAPKTIDNDLGLNSPDEPTSWTEPLDDGPPAVRSGDDPLDISRMVNFATPGYATAVFVVVQAIRRIRTTAESHRRIAIVEVMGRQSGYIALGGSYGQPDLVAIPEVPVEFDRFAERVSEIYRQQQHVVVVIGEGIVDETGQGLG
;
A
#
# COMPACT_ATOMS: atom_id res chain seq x y z
N LYS A 1 -17.28 9.71 17.37
CA LYS A 1 -16.05 9.34 18.09
C LYS A 1 -15.59 8.02 17.52
N GLN A 2 -14.61 8.02 16.64
CA GLN A 2 -13.94 6.82 16.17
C GLN A 2 -13.20 6.16 17.33
N LYS A 3 -13.43 4.87 17.52
CA LYS A 3 -12.69 4.09 18.51
C LYS A 3 -11.35 3.68 17.90
N THR A 4 -10.28 3.85 18.65
CA THR A 4 -8.94 3.44 18.20
C THR A 4 -8.85 1.91 18.12
N ALA A 5 -7.97 1.40 17.26
CA ALA A 5 -7.71 -0.05 17.13
C ALA A 5 -7.34 -0.72 18.48
N TYR A 6 -6.76 0.03 19.40
CA TYR A 6 -6.47 -0.41 20.75
C TYR A 6 -7.73 -0.64 21.59
N GLU A 7 -8.75 0.23 21.47
CA GLU A 7 -10.02 0.07 22.19
C GLU A 7 -10.86 -1.11 21.67
N ILE A 8 -10.69 -1.45 20.39
CA ILE A 8 -11.31 -2.64 19.77
C ILE A 8 -10.65 -3.90 20.33
N GLY A 9 -9.31 -3.93 20.43
CA GLY A 9 -8.57 -5.08 20.96
C GLY A 9 -8.84 -5.38 22.45
N VAL A 10 -9.05 -4.35 23.28
CA VAL A 10 -9.30 -4.52 24.73
C VAL A 10 -10.72 -5.03 25.01
N ARG A 11 -11.68 -4.78 24.13
CA ARG A 11 -13.05 -5.28 24.29
C ARG A 11 -13.19 -6.79 23.99
N LEU A 12 -12.24 -7.37 23.26
CA LEU A 12 -12.19 -8.80 22.95
C LEU A 12 -11.67 -9.67 24.09
N VAL A 13 -11.14 -9.09 25.17
CA VAL A 13 -10.53 -9.82 26.30
C VAL A 13 -11.51 -10.04 27.45
N GLY A 14 -12.73 -9.52 27.41
CA GLY A 14 -13.65 -9.49 28.55
C GLY A 14 -15.03 -10.15 28.39
N SER A 15 -15.35 -10.68 27.20
CA SER A 15 -16.55 -11.51 27.03
C SER A 15 -16.18 -12.76 26.26
N GLU A 16 -16.71 -13.91 26.67
CA GLU A 16 -16.58 -15.21 26.00
C GLU A 16 -17.25 -15.19 24.59
N MET A 17 -16.89 -14.24 23.75
CA MET A 17 -17.19 -14.29 22.34
C MET A 17 -16.02 -15.04 21.70
N CYS A 18 -16.17 -16.37 21.64
CA CYS A 18 -15.30 -17.22 20.84
C CYS A 18 -15.45 -16.76 19.39
N ILE A 19 -14.55 -15.91 18.92
CA ILE A 19 -14.33 -15.78 17.48
C ILE A 19 -13.89 -17.16 17.05
N ARG A 20 -14.78 -17.89 16.39
CA ARG A 20 -14.49 -19.28 15.99
C ARG A 20 -13.77 -19.31 14.68
N ASP A 21 -14.15 -18.46 13.72
CA ASP A 21 -13.59 -18.45 12.39
C ASP A 21 -13.39 -17.03 11.89
N SER A 22 -12.29 -16.82 11.21
CA SER A 22 -11.94 -15.53 10.64
C SER A 22 -11.63 -15.65 9.15
N ALA A 23 -11.94 -14.63 8.38
CA ALA A 23 -11.50 -14.55 7.01
C ALA A 23 -10.39 -13.51 6.84
N ILE A 24 -9.54 -13.73 5.84
CA ILE A 24 -8.51 -12.78 5.43
C ILE A 24 -8.52 -12.64 3.92
N LEU A 25 -8.44 -11.41 3.43
CA LEU A 25 -8.28 -11.11 2.01
C LEU A 25 -7.08 -10.21 1.75
N THR A 26 -6.57 -10.28 0.52
CA THR A 26 -5.49 -9.41 0.03
C THR A 26 -5.98 -8.62 -1.17
N ALA A 27 -5.67 -7.31 -1.21
CA ALA A 27 -6.09 -6.42 -2.27
C ALA A 27 -4.98 -5.41 -2.64
N GLY A 28 -5.12 -4.80 -3.82
CA GLY A 28 -4.16 -3.82 -4.33
C GLY A 28 -2.92 -4.44 -4.97
N GLY A 29 -1.85 -3.66 -5.10
CA GLY A 29 -0.58 -4.09 -5.69
C GLY A 29 0.13 -5.17 -4.88
N ASP A 30 0.95 -5.99 -5.55
CA ASP A 30 1.65 -7.09 -4.91
C ASP A 30 2.97 -6.64 -4.26
N THR A 31 3.23 -7.18 -3.09
CA THR A 31 4.51 -7.06 -2.37
C THR A 31 4.72 -8.29 -1.50
N PRO A 32 5.96 -8.60 -1.07
CA PRO A 32 6.19 -9.66 -0.08
C PRO A 32 5.41 -9.45 1.23
N ALA A 33 5.03 -8.21 1.54
CA ALA A 33 4.25 -7.89 2.72
C ALA A 33 2.86 -8.57 2.76
N LEU A 34 2.26 -8.89 1.60
CA LEU A 34 0.99 -9.63 1.55
C LEU A 34 1.14 -11.03 2.15
N ASN A 35 2.05 -11.83 1.60
CA ASN A 35 2.29 -13.18 2.11
C ASN A 35 2.86 -13.17 3.54
N ALA A 36 3.69 -12.19 3.90
CA ALA A 36 4.18 -12.04 5.27
C ALA A 36 3.04 -11.77 6.26
N THR A 37 2.06 -10.94 5.88
CA THR A 37 0.87 -10.68 6.71
C THR A 37 -0.02 -11.92 6.84
N LEU A 38 -0.26 -12.63 5.73
CA LEU A 38 -0.97 -13.92 5.76
C LEU A 38 -0.28 -14.90 6.68
N HIS A 39 1.04 -15.07 6.57
CA HIS A 39 1.82 -15.94 7.43
C HIS A 39 1.68 -15.58 8.91
N GLY A 40 1.80 -14.30 9.24
CA GLY A 40 1.64 -13.80 10.62
C GLY A 40 0.24 -14.07 11.16
N ALA A 41 -0.80 -13.79 10.37
CA ALA A 41 -2.19 -14.02 10.74
C ALA A 41 -2.47 -15.52 10.98
N VAL A 42 -2.04 -16.40 10.07
CA VAL A 42 -2.21 -17.86 10.20
C VAL A 42 -1.43 -18.41 11.40
N THR A 43 -0.20 -17.94 11.62
CA THR A 43 0.59 -18.32 12.79
C THR A 43 -0.14 -17.98 14.07
N ARG A 44 -0.71 -16.78 14.15
CA ARG A 44 -1.45 -16.34 15.33
C ARG A 44 -2.78 -17.07 15.50
N ALA A 45 -3.51 -17.30 14.41
CA ALA A 45 -4.75 -18.08 14.41
C ALA A 45 -4.51 -19.50 14.95
N ASN A 46 -3.45 -20.19 14.49
CA ASN A 46 -3.07 -21.50 14.98
C ASN A 46 -2.74 -21.51 16.48
N GLN A 47 -2.07 -20.48 16.99
CA GLN A 47 -1.79 -20.35 18.42
C GLN A 47 -3.05 -20.16 19.27
N LEU A 48 -4.07 -19.51 18.71
CA LEU A 48 -5.33 -19.22 19.40
C LEU A 48 -6.40 -20.29 19.19
N GLY A 49 -6.15 -21.27 18.31
CA GLY A 49 -7.15 -22.28 17.95
C GLY A 49 -8.32 -21.71 17.12
N ILE A 50 -8.06 -20.65 16.34
CA ILE A 50 -9.00 -20.01 15.44
C ILE A 50 -8.80 -20.60 14.04
N GLU A 51 -9.88 -20.95 13.34
CA GLU A 51 -9.83 -21.27 11.92
C GLU A 51 -9.77 -19.97 11.12
N ILE A 52 -8.88 -19.93 10.11
CA ILE A 52 -8.71 -18.76 9.24
C ILE A 52 -8.81 -19.16 7.77
N PHE A 53 -9.73 -18.52 7.05
CA PHE A 53 -10.00 -18.73 5.63
C PHE A 53 -9.45 -17.58 4.81
N GLY A 54 -8.69 -17.91 3.77
CA GLY A 54 -8.25 -16.96 2.77
C GLY A 54 -9.33 -16.80 1.68
N LEU A 55 -9.85 -15.59 1.51
CA LEU A 55 -10.76 -15.26 0.41
C LEU A 55 -9.95 -15.05 -0.86
N VAL A 56 -10.27 -15.81 -1.91
CA VAL A 56 -9.55 -15.78 -3.19
C VAL A 56 -9.95 -14.56 -3.99
N ASP A 57 -8.98 -13.93 -4.68
CA ASP A 57 -9.16 -12.75 -5.52
C ASP A 57 -9.70 -11.50 -4.80
N GLY A 58 -9.44 -11.39 -3.49
CA GLY A 58 -9.75 -10.21 -2.70
C GLY A 58 -11.23 -9.83 -2.72
N TYR A 59 -11.55 -8.56 -3.00
CA TYR A 59 -12.95 -8.11 -3.05
C TYR A 59 -13.74 -8.71 -4.22
N SER A 60 -13.11 -9.09 -5.32
CA SER A 60 -13.84 -9.80 -6.40
C SER A 60 -14.39 -11.12 -5.92
N GLY A 61 -13.59 -11.87 -5.15
CA GLY A 61 -14.05 -13.12 -4.54
C GLY A 61 -15.10 -12.91 -3.46
N LEU A 62 -15.01 -11.81 -2.71
CA LEU A 62 -16.02 -11.43 -1.71
C LEU A 62 -17.38 -11.12 -2.35
N LEU A 63 -17.38 -10.56 -3.56
CA LEU A 63 -18.59 -10.26 -4.33
C LEU A 63 -19.12 -11.47 -5.09
N ASP A 64 -18.34 -12.54 -5.24
CA ASP A 64 -18.79 -13.78 -5.87
C ASP A 64 -19.83 -14.50 -4.99
N GLU A 65 -20.91 -14.95 -5.59
CA GLU A 65 -21.97 -15.69 -4.87
C GLU A 65 -21.46 -16.97 -4.21
N GLN A 66 -20.43 -17.59 -4.77
CA GLN A 66 -19.83 -18.83 -4.26
C GLN A 66 -18.82 -18.57 -3.15
N LEU A 67 -18.40 -17.30 -2.94
CA LEU A 67 -17.41 -16.88 -1.96
C LEU A 67 -16.18 -17.80 -1.96
N PRO A 68 -15.38 -17.84 -3.05
CA PRO A 68 -14.25 -18.75 -3.16
C PRO A 68 -13.24 -18.51 -2.04
N HIS A 69 -12.95 -19.56 -1.28
CA HIS A 69 -12.08 -19.49 -0.11
C HIS A 69 -11.26 -20.77 0.07
N ILE A 70 -10.15 -20.65 0.78
CA ILE A 70 -9.29 -21.78 1.14
C ILE A 70 -8.95 -21.75 2.64
N PRO A 71 -8.92 -22.89 3.34
CA PRO A 71 -8.44 -22.95 4.71
C PRO A 71 -6.93 -22.71 4.75
N LEU A 72 -6.48 -21.76 5.57
CA LEU A 72 -5.07 -21.38 5.63
C LEU A 72 -4.28 -22.09 6.74
N ASN A 73 -4.93 -22.53 7.81
CA ASN A 73 -4.27 -23.18 8.94
C ASN A 73 -3.36 -24.37 8.55
N PRO A 74 -3.77 -25.27 7.61
CA PRO A 74 -2.94 -26.38 7.19
C PRO A 74 -1.66 -25.99 6.45
N LEU A 75 -1.61 -24.82 5.82
CA LEU A 75 -0.47 -24.38 4.99
C LEU A 75 0.82 -24.16 5.80
N LEU A 76 0.74 -24.09 7.13
CA LEU A 76 1.92 -24.02 7.99
C LEU A 76 2.34 -25.35 8.61
N ALA A 77 1.59 -26.45 8.38
CA ALA A 77 1.75 -27.66 9.17
C ALA A 77 2.93 -28.55 8.76
N THR A 78 3.26 -28.66 7.46
CA THR A 78 4.28 -29.64 6.99
C THR A 78 5.11 -29.20 5.80
N ILE A 79 4.57 -28.36 4.94
CA ILE A 79 5.30 -27.77 3.81
C ILE A 79 4.97 -26.28 3.84
N PRO A 80 5.95 -25.38 3.88
CA PRO A 80 5.68 -23.95 3.91
C PRO A 80 5.20 -23.48 2.53
N GLU A 81 3.95 -23.79 2.18
CA GLU A 81 3.32 -23.23 0.98
C GLU A 81 3.13 -21.72 1.13
N LEU A 82 2.99 -21.24 2.36
CA LEU A 82 2.92 -19.83 2.71
C LEU A 82 4.31 -19.30 3.12
N ASP A 83 5.10 -18.92 2.12
CA ASP A 83 6.41 -18.32 2.31
C ASP A 83 6.29 -16.80 2.53
N PRO A 84 6.63 -16.27 3.73
CA PRO A 84 6.54 -14.85 4.01
C PRO A 84 7.51 -13.99 3.19
N CYS A 85 8.54 -14.58 2.59
CA CYS A 85 9.52 -13.88 1.77
C CYS A 85 9.17 -13.86 0.28
N ARG A 86 8.17 -14.65 -0.13
CA ARG A 86 7.73 -14.71 -1.51
C ARG A 86 6.90 -13.47 -1.86
N GLY A 87 7.23 -12.82 -2.98
CA GLY A 87 6.42 -11.73 -3.54
C GLY A 87 5.04 -12.19 -3.99
N GLY A 88 4.15 -11.24 -4.23
CA GLY A 88 2.76 -11.50 -4.60
C GLY A 88 1.90 -11.94 -3.42
N THR A 89 0.80 -12.60 -3.74
CA THR A 89 -0.13 -13.18 -2.77
C THR A 89 -0.63 -14.53 -3.24
N ILE A 90 -0.68 -15.51 -2.34
CA ILE A 90 -1.23 -16.84 -2.65
C ILE A 90 -2.75 -16.83 -2.84
N LEU A 91 -3.43 -15.78 -2.35
CA LEU A 91 -4.88 -15.63 -2.44
C LEU A 91 -5.33 -14.94 -3.72
N GLY A 92 -4.40 -14.34 -4.48
CA GLY A 92 -4.78 -13.40 -5.53
C GLY A 92 -5.19 -12.04 -4.96
N SER A 93 -5.38 -11.07 -5.85
CA SER A 93 -5.73 -9.70 -5.52
C SER A 93 -6.59 -9.10 -6.61
N SER A 94 -7.50 -8.22 -6.24
CA SER A 94 -8.30 -7.46 -7.19
C SER A 94 -8.24 -5.97 -6.91
N ARG A 95 -8.61 -5.17 -7.90
CA ARG A 95 -8.81 -3.73 -7.76
C ARG A 95 -10.28 -3.36 -7.57
N THR A 96 -11.14 -4.37 -7.47
CA THR A 96 -12.55 -4.21 -7.10
C THR A 96 -12.66 -3.86 -5.63
N TYR A 97 -13.67 -3.15 -5.24
CA TYR A 97 -14.01 -2.87 -3.84
C TYR A 97 -15.52 -2.89 -3.66
N LEU A 98 -15.96 -3.07 -2.42
CA LEU A 98 -17.39 -3.05 -2.08
C LEU A 98 -17.90 -1.62 -2.06
N ASP A 99 -18.93 -1.36 -2.86
CA ASP A 99 -19.56 -0.04 -2.89
C ASP A 99 -20.50 0.14 -1.70
N GLY A 100 -20.12 1.04 -0.78
CA GLY A 100 -20.95 1.39 0.38
C GLY A 100 -22.23 2.14 0.06
N SER A 101 -22.41 2.60 -1.19
CA SER A 101 -23.64 3.25 -1.63
C SER A 101 -24.80 2.26 -1.88
N ASP A 102 -24.49 0.95 -1.90
CA ASP A 102 -25.48 -0.14 -1.98
C ASP A 102 -25.55 -0.94 -0.68
N PRO A 103 -26.35 -0.53 0.30
CA PRO A 103 -26.49 -1.25 1.57
C PRO A 103 -27.02 -2.68 1.41
N ALA A 104 -27.80 -2.95 0.39
CA ALA A 104 -28.36 -4.28 0.16
C ALA A 104 -27.25 -5.27 -0.23
N LEU A 105 -26.33 -4.86 -1.08
CA LEU A 105 -25.16 -5.64 -1.44
C LEU A 105 -24.24 -5.86 -0.23
N VAL A 106 -24.04 -4.84 0.61
CA VAL A 106 -23.24 -4.96 1.84
C VAL A 106 -23.85 -5.98 2.79
N ASP A 107 -25.17 -5.93 3.00
CA ASP A 107 -25.89 -6.87 3.88
C ASP A 107 -25.88 -8.29 3.31
N GLU A 108 -25.97 -8.44 1.97
CA GLU A 108 -25.84 -9.73 1.31
C GLU A 108 -24.46 -10.36 1.50
N VAL A 109 -23.40 -9.57 1.30
CA VAL A 109 -22.01 -10.02 1.51
C VAL A 109 -21.78 -10.40 2.97
N ALA A 110 -22.25 -9.59 3.91
CA ALA A 110 -22.16 -9.92 5.35
C ALA A 110 -22.91 -11.20 5.71
N GLY A 111 -24.11 -11.43 5.11
CA GLY A 111 -24.88 -12.66 5.30
C GLY A 111 -24.20 -13.89 4.72
N ARG A 112 -23.45 -13.76 3.63
CA ARG A 112 -22.64 -14.87 3.07
C ARG A 112 -21.50 -15.27 4.02
N LEU A 113 -20.80 -14.26 4.59
CA LEU A 113 -19.76 -14.50 5.58
C LEU A 113 -20.31 -15.18 6.84
N ASP A 114 -21.46 -14.72 7.34
CA ASP A 114 -22.16 -15.32 8.46
C ASP A 114 -22.57 -16.78 8.19
N THR A 115 -23.02 -17.06 6.95
CA THR A 115 -23.38 -18.44 6.52
C THR A 115 -22.17 -19.39 6.56
N LEU A 116 -20.97 -18.89 6.32
CA LEU A 116 -19.72 -19.64 6.46
C LEU A 116 -19.20 -19.69 7.91
N GLY A 117 -19.89 -19.07 8.84
CA GLY A 117 -19.46 -18.99 10.24
C GLY A 117 -18.29 -18.04 10.48
N ILE A 118 -18.07 -17.06 9.60
CA ILE A 118 -16.99 -16.08 9.71
C ILE A 118 -17.43 -14.93 10.60
N ASP A 119 -16.81 -14.83 11.78
CA ASP A 119 -17.10 -13.81 12.79
C ASP A 119 -16.27 -12.52 12.62
N GLY A 120 -15.24 -12.54 11.78
CA GLY A 120 -14.39 -11.38 11.58
C GLY A 120 -13.58 -11.43 10.29
N LEU A 121 -13.22 -10.25 9.77
CA LEU A 121 -12.50 -10.08 8.51
C LEU A 121 -11.21 -9.31 8.71
N VAL A 122 -10.11 -9.82 8.17
CA VAL A 122 -8.84 -9.09 8.02
C VAL A 122 -8.68 -8.70 6.56
N ALA A 123 -8.54 -7.43 6.27
CA ALA A 123 -8.24 -6.94 4.93
C ALA A 123 -6.80 -6.42 4.86
N VAL A 124 -6.02 -6.95 3.90
CA VAL A 124 -4.62 -6.57 3.70
C VAL A 124 -4.49 -5.76 2.42
N GLY A 125 -4.08 -4.51 2.51
CA GLY A 125 -3.92 -3.68 1.33
C GLY A 125 -3.66 -2.20 1.61
N GLY A 126 -3.73 -1.40 0.55
CA GLY A 126 -3.54 0.04 0.61
C GLY A 126 -4.85 0.81 0.85
N ASP A 127 -4.83 2.09 0.53
CA ASP A 127 -5.94 3.03 0.75
C ASP A 127 -7.27 2.58 0.15
N GLY A 128 -7.28 2.14 -1.11
CA GLY A 128 -8.51 1.61 -1.74
C GLY A 128 -9.08 0.37 -1.02
N THR A 129 -8.22 -0.45 -0.38
CA THR A 129 -8.66 -1.60 0.43
C THR A 129 -9.32 -1.14 1.72
N LEU A 130 -8.79 -0.07 2.34
CA LEU A 130 -9.37 0.56 3.53
C LEU A 130 -10.79 1.02 3.27
N ASN A 131 -10.95 1.81 2.21
CA ASN A 131 -12.23 2.38 1.83
C ASN A 131 -13.25 1.28 1.50
N GLY A 132 -12.82 0.24 0.78
CA GLY A 132 -13.69 -0.90 0.43
C GLY A 132 -14.11 -1.77 1.62
N MET A 133 -13.38 -1.70 2.76
CA MET A 133 -13.73 -2.46 3.96
C MET A 133 -14.70 -1.70 4.88
N GLN A 134 -14.74 -0.38 4.81
CA GLN A 134 -15.57 0.44 5.72
C GLN A 134 -17.03 -0.01 5.79
N PRO A 135 -17.73 -0.29 4.67
CA PRO A 135 -19.12 -0.71 4.71
C PRO A 135 -19.34 -2.01 5.50
N LEU A 136 -18.40 -2.96 5.40
CA LEU A 136 -18.45 -4.21 6.14
C LEU A 136 -18.11 -4.04 7.61
N ALA A 137 -17.26 -3.09 7.97
CA ALA A 137 -16.88 -2.83 9.35
C ALA A 137 -18.05 -2.36 10.23
N GLU A 138 -19.15 -1.94 9.62
CA GLU A 138 -20.40 -1.65 10.30
C GLU A 138 -21.23 -2.90 10.61
N ARG A 139 -20.97 -4.02 9.96
CA ARG A 139 -21.70 -5.29 10.04
C ARG A 139 -21.01 -6.35 10.87
N LEU A 140 -19.68 -6.46 10.73
CA LEU A 140 -18.86 -7.44 11.43
C LEU A 140 -17.52 -6.83 11.87
N PRO A 141 -16.81 -7.42 12.84
CA PRO A 141 -15.48 -7.00 13.23
C PRO A 141 -14.51 -7.06 12.05
N CYS A 142 -13.94 -5.93 11.67
CA CYS A 142 -12.95 -5.83 10.61
C CYS A 142 -11.64 -5.27 11.15
N VAL A 143 -10.53 -5.83 10.69
CA VAL A 143 -9.18 -5.36 10.97
C VAL A 143 -8.49 -5.08 9.65
N LEU A 144 -7.88 -3.90 9.53
CA LEU A 144 -7.05 -3.57 8.41
C LEU A 144 -5.58 -3.81 8.73
N ALA A 145 -4.91 -4.52 7.83
CA ALA A 145 -3.47 -4.62 7.79
C ALA A 145 -2.95 -3.76 6.62
N PRO A 146 -2.43 -2.55 6.89
CA PRO A 146 -2.01 -1.64 5.85
C PRO A 146 -0.81 -2.20 5.09
N LYS A 147 -0.84 -2.10 3.75
CA LYS A 147 0.23 -2.53 2.86
C LYS A 147 0.20 -1.69 1.57
N THR A 148 1.29 -1.01 1.30
CA THR A 148 1.57 -0.33 0.03
C THR A 148 3.07 -0.10 -0.11
N ILE A 149 3.55 0.03 -1.34
CA ILE A 149 4.93 0.46 -1.61
C ILE A 149 5.04 1.99 -1.65
N ASP A 150 3.93 2.69 -1.85
CA ASP A 150 3.91 4.13 -2.16
C ASP A 150 4.24 5.01 -0.95
N ASN A 151 4.08 4.46 0.25
CA ASN A 151 4.25 5.15 1.54
C ASN A 151 3.27 6.31 1.74
N ASP A 152 2.09 6.20 1.18
CA ASP A 152 1.08 7.25 1.02
C ASP A 152 -0.19 7.05 1.87
N LEU A 153 -0.14 6.22 2.90
CA LEU A 153 -1.34 5.90 3.68
C LEU A 153 -1.84 7.04 4.59
N GLY A 154 -1.40 8.26 4.40
CA GLY A 154 -1.93 9.46 5.06
C GLY A 154 -1.90 9.45 6.59
N LEU A 155 -1.26 8.48 7.21
CA LEU A 155 -1.28 8.27 8.65
C LEU A 155 -0.11 8.94 9.37
N ASN A 156 0.39 10.00 8.79
CA ASN A 156 1.58 10.64 9.32
C ASN A 156 1.27 11.48 10.55
N SER A 157 0.01 11.93 10.73
CA SER A 157 -0.41 12.65 11.91
C SER A 157 -1.90 12.42 12.22
N PRO A 158 -2.29 12.27 13.50
CA PRO A 158 -3.69 12.15 13.90
C PRO A 158 -4.57 13.36 13.53
N ASP A 159 -3.96 14.51 13.26
CA ASP A 159 -4.63 15.75 12.91
C ASP A 159 -4.61 16.02 11.39
N GLU A 160 -4.08 15.10 10.58
CA GLU A 160 -4.15 15.24 9.13
C GLU A 160 -5.59 15.08 8.66
N PRO A 161 -6.06 15.94 7.73
CA PRO A 161 -7.38 15.77 7.16
C PRO A 161 -7.45 14.42 6.43
N THR A 162 -8.52 13.68 6.67
CA THR A 162 -8.75 12.36 6.06
C THR A 162 -9.09 12.42 4.57
N SER A 163 -9.21 13.59 3.99
CA SER A 163 -9.52 13.83 2.60
C SER A 163 -8.34 14.45 1.84
N TRP A 164 -7.41 13.61 1.45
CA TRP A 164 -6.42 13.98 0.41
C TRP A 164 -7.02 13.99 -1.00
N THR A 165 -8.29 13.58 -1.14
CA THR A 165 -8.98 13.38 -2.41
C THR A 165 -9.94 14.49 -2.80
N GLU A 166 -10.18 15.47 -1.96
CA GLU A 166 -10.90 16.66 -2.41
C GLU A 166 -9.88 17.61 -3.05
N PRO A 167 -9.97 17.84 -4.37
CA PRO A 167 -9.27 18.96 -4.96
C PRO A 167 -9.78 20.19 -4.23
N LEU A 168 -8.93 20.84 -3.46
CA LEU A 168 -9.19 22.22 -3.07
C LEU A 168 -9.35 22.98 -4.39
N ASP A 169 -10.55 23.54 -4.59
CA ASP A 169 -10.95 24.30 -5.78
C ASP A 169 -9.76 24.73 -6.67
N ASP A 170 -9.63 24.08 -7.86
CA ASP A 170 -8.77 24.46 -8.99
C ASP A 170 -7.29 24.81 -8.72
N GLY A 171 -6.71 24.36 -7.60
CA GLY A 171 -5.30 24.57 -7.27
C GLY A 171 -4.47 23.29 -7.22
N PRO A 172 -3.14 23.37 -7.41
CA PRO A 172 -2.26 22.24 -7.13
C PRO A 172 -2.42 21.80 -5.67
N PRO A 173 -2.21 20.49 -5.36
CA PRO A 173 -2.33 19.99 -4.00
C PRO A 173 -1.55 20.91 -3.07
N ALA A 174 -2.22 21.40 -2.02
CA ALA A 174 -1.62 22.32 -1.07
C ALA A 174 -0.41 21.63 -0.42
N VAL A 175 0.77 21.96 -0.90
CA VAL A 175 2.01 21.72 -0.15
C VAL A 175 1.79 22.41 1.18
N ARG A 176 1.78 21.69 2.30
CA ARG A 176 1.81 22.30 3.61
C ARG A 176 2.90 23.36 3.61
N SER A 177 2.54 24.62 3.62
CA SER A 177 3.46 25.69 3.99
C SER A 177 3.66 25.55 5.50
N GLY A 178 4.57 24.67 5.90
CA GLY A 178 4.70 24.31 7.29
C GLY A 178 5.63 25.26 8.00
N ASP A 179 5.09 26.23 8.71
CA ASP A 179 5.76 26.86 9.85
C ASP A 179 5.60 26.01 11.15
N ASP A 180 4.75 24.98 11.12
CA ASP A 180 4.63 24.06 12.25
C ASP A 180 5.62 22.90 12.08
N PRO A 181 6.56 22.73 13.03
CA PRO A 181 7.49 21.62 13.01
C PRO A 181 6.71 20.30 13.09
N LEU A 182 7.00 19.38 12.18
CA LEU A 182 6.44 18.05 12.18
C LEU A 182 6.75 17.36 13.52
N ASP A 183 5.73 17.09 14.31
CA ASP A 183 5.92 16.35 15.56
C ASP A 183 6.04 14.85 15.27
N ILE A 184 7.27 14.40 15.15
CA ILE A 184 7.59 12.99 14.86
C ILE A 184 6.99 12.04 15.91
N SER A 185 6.81 12.49 17.15
CA SER A 185 6.23 11.66 18.21
C SER A 185 4.76 11.32 17.99
N ARG A 186 4.07 12.09 17.15
CA ARG A 186 2.66 11.90 16.78
C ARG A 186 2.46 11.11 15.49
N MET A 187 3.54 10.76 14.79
CA MET A 187 3.44 9.95 13.58
C MET A 187 2.98 8.53 13.91
N VAL A 188 1.96 8.08 13.23
CA VAL A 188 1.39 6.72 13.41
C VAL A 188 2.15 5.71 12.56
N ASN A 189 2.68 6.11 11.42
CA ASN A 189 3.39 5.24 10.49
C ASN A 189 4.55 5.99 9.80
N PHE A 190 5.76 5.46 9.95
CA PHE A 190 6.96 6.02 9.32
C PHE A 190 7.28 5.39 7.96
N ALA A 191 6.89 4.15 7.77
CA ALA A 191 7.13 3.40 6.55
C ALA A 191 6.04 2.34 6.37
N THR A 192 5.41 2.33 5.21
CA THR A 192 4.44 1.31 4.88
C THR A 192 5.13 -0.01 4.57
N PRO A 193 4.52 -1.16 4.92
CA PRO A 193 5.02 -2.47 4.52
C PRO A 193 5.06 -2.59 3.00
N GLY A 194 6.25 -2.88 2.46
CA GLY A 194 6.53 -2.91 1.02
C GLY A 194 7.42 -1.75 0.55
N TYR A 195 7.35 -0.57 1.17
CA TYR A 195 8.15 0.58 0.79
C TYR A 195 9.66 0.31 0.82
N ALA A 196 10.18 -0.22 1.94
CA ALA A 196 11.59 -0.52 2.07
C ALA A 196 12.09 -1.52 1.01
N THR A 197 11.27 -2.52 0.67
CA THR A 197 11.59 -3.47 -0.41
C THR A 197 11.63 -2.79 -1.76
N ALA A 198 10.67 -1.90 -2.06
CA ALA A 198 10.65 -1.15 -3.30
C ALA A 198 11.90 -0.26 -3.44
N VAL A 199 12.25 0.48 -2.40
CA VAL A 199 13.47 1.31 -2.37
C VAL A 199 14.72 0.46 -2.59
N PHE A 200 14.83 -0.69 -1.93
CA PHE A 200 15.98 -1.59 -2.13
C PHE A 200 16.12 -2.02 -3.59
N VAL A 201 15.02 -2.44 -4.23
CA VAL A 201 15.01 -2.85 -5.65
C VAL A 201 15.41 -1.68 -6.55
N VAL A 202 14.84 -0.50 -6.34
CA VAL A 202 15.16 0.72 -7.11
C VAL A 202 16.64 1.08 -6.99
N VAL A 203 17.19 1.09 -5.78
CA VAL A 203 18.61 1.38 -5.54
C VAL A 203 19.52 0.41 -6.31
N GLN A 204 19.18 -0.88 -6.30
CA GLN A 204 19.94 -1.87 -7.07
C GLN A 204 19.83 -1.64 -8.59
N ALA A 205 18.66 -1.28 -9.08
CA ALA A 205 18.44 -0.95 -10.48
C ALA A 205 19.24 0.28 -10.91
N ILE A 206 19.22 1.35 -10.11
CA ILE A 206 20.00 2.58 -10.38
C ILE A 206 21.50 2.27 -10.46
N ARG A 207 22.03 1.51 -9.51
CA ARG A 207 23.46 1.13 -9.52
C ARG A 207 23.86 0.32 -10.74
N ARG A 208 22.98 -0.56 -11.22
CA ARG A 208 23.22 -1.36 -12.44
C ARG A 208 23.14 -0.51 -13.69
N ILE A 209 22.12 0.34 -13.83
CA ILE A 209 21.96 1.18 -15.02
C ILE A 209 23.06 2.23 -15.12
N ARG A 210 23.58 2.73 -14.00
CA ARG A 210 24.69 3.67 -13.97
C ARG A 210 25.91 3.14 -14.72
N THR A 211 26.33 1.91 -14.48
CA THR A 211 27.50 1.33 -15.18
C THR A 211 27.29 1.27 -16.69
N THR A 212 26.05 1.01 -17.12
CA THR A 212 25.69 1.03 -18.54
C THR A 212 25.67 2.46 -19.09
N ALA A 213 25.11 3.41 -18.36
CA ALA A 213 25.09 4.82 -18.76
C ALA A 213 26.51 5.39 -18.90
N GLU A 214 27.40 5.10 -17.96
CA GLU A 214 28.81 5.48 -18.01
C GLU A 214 29.54 4.87 -19.21
N SER A 215 29.45 3.56 -19.40
CA SER A 215 30.18 2.85 -20.45
C SER A 215 29.72 3.25 -21.85
N HIS A 216 28.45 3.56 -22.03
CA HIS A 216 27.86 3.86 -23.32
C HIS A 216 27.57 5.36 -23.52
N ARG A 217 27.94 6.22 -22.59
CA ARG A 217 27.74 7.67 -22.62
C ARG A 217 26.27 8.01 -22.87
N ARG A 218 25.38 7.53 -21.98
CA ARG A 218 23.92 7.67 -22.13
C ARG A 218 23.32 8.48 -21.00
N ILE A 219 22.18 9.05 -21.30
CA ILE A 219 21.23 9.51 -20.30
C ILE A 219 20.31 8.31 -20.02
N ALA A 220 20.22 7.90 -18.76
CA ALA A 220 19.32 6.87 -18.31
C ALA A 220 18.24 7.51 -17.43
N ILE A 221 16.98 7.28 -17.76
CA ILE A 221 15.83 7.71 -16.99
C ILE A 221 15.24 6.44 -16.33
N VAL A 222 15.11 6.46 -15.03
CA VAL A 222 14.50 5.40 -14.24
C VAL A 222 13.20 5.94 -13.67
N GLU A 223 12.10 5.54 -14.28
CA GLU A 223 10.77 5.81 -13.77
C GLU A 223 10.44 4.81 -12.66
N VAL A 224 9.89 5.30 -11.56
CA VAL A 224 9.49 4.48 -10.42
C VAL A 224 8.03 4.68 -10.08
N MET A 225 7.41 3.64 -9.58
CA MET A 225 6.05 3.68 -9.06
C MET A 225 5.96 4.60 -7.83
N GLY A 226 4.76 4.86 -7.36
CA GLY A 226 4.47 5.71 -6.21
C GLY A 226 3.23 6.58 -6.40
N ARG A 227 2.60 6.49 -7.56
CA ARG A 227 1.46 7.34 -7.95
C ARG A 227 1.80 8.81 -7.78
N GLN A 228 1.11 9.51 -6.88
CA GLN A 228 1.34 10.93 -6.57
C GLN A 228 2.31 11.13 -5.39
N SER A 229 2.96 10.05 -4.94
CA SER A 229 3.91 10.08 -3.83
C SER A 229 5.35 9.89 -4.33
N GLY A 230 6.22 10.81 -3.99
CA GLY A 230 7.63 10.80 -4.36
C GLY A 230 8.54 9.97 -3.47
N TYR A 231 8.02 9.28 -2.47
CA TYR A 231 8.85 8.58 -1.49
C TYR A 231 9.76 7.51 -2.11
N ILE A 232 9.28 6.74 -3.09
CA ILE A 232 10.12 5.73 -3.75
C ILE A 232 11.23 6.40 -4.56
N ALA A 233 10.91 7.47 -5.31
CA ALA A 233 11.89 8.23 -6.07
C ALA A 233 12.96 8.85 -5.15
N LEU A 234 12.55 9.45 -4.03
CA LEU A 234 13.46 9.97 -3.00
C LEU A 234 14.31 8.86 -2.38
N GLY A 235 13.71 7.71 -2.06
CA GLY A 235 14.43 6.52 -1.60
C GLY A 235 15.47 6.04 -2.62
N GLY A 236 15.22 6.23 -3.90
CA GLY A 236 16.17 5.98 -4.99
C GLY A 236 17.47 6.76 -4.86
N SER A 237 17.50 7.86 -4.10
CA SER A 237 18.70 8.68 -3.83
C SER A 237 19.86 7.86 -3.21
N TYR A 238 19.56 6.80 -2.48
CA TYR A 238 20.59 5.87 -1.99
C TYR A 238 21.32 5.12 -3.11
N GLY A 239 20.78 5.10 -4.32
CA GLY A 239 21.45 4.62 -5.53
C GLY A 239 22.35 5.68 -6.18
N GLN A 240 22.37 6.89 -5.63
CA GLN A 240 23.14 8.06 -6.10
C GLN A 240 22.85 8.47 -7.55
N PRO A 241 21.56 8.67 -7.94
CA PRO A 241 21.25 9.27 -9.22
C PRO A 241 21.78 10.70 -9.27
N ASP A 242 21.92 11.25 -10.47
CA ASP A 242 22.38 12.62 -10.66
C ASP A 242 21.24 13.64 -10.44
N LEU A 243 20.01 13.25 -10.73
CA LEU A 243 18.79 14.03 -10.51
C LEU A 243 17.65 13.15 -10.04
N VAL A 244 16.77 13.73 -9.23
CA VAL A 244 15.51 13.11 -8.79
C VAL A 244 14.38 14.11 -8.99
N ALA A 245 13.28 13.68 -9.63
CA ALA A 245 12.03 14.43 -9.72
C ALA A 245 10.90 13.66 -9.03
N ILE A 246 10.10 14.38 -8.25
CA ILE A 246 9.02 13.82 -7.44
C ILE A 246 7.70 14.51 -7.78
N PRO A 247 6.55 13.82 -7.65
CA PRO A 247 5.24 14.38 -7.97
C PRO A 247 4.87 15.64 -7.18
N GLU A 248 5.34 15.75 -5.95
CA GLU A 248 5.03 16.86 -5.05
C GLU A 248 5.67 18.19 -5.48
N VAL A 249 6.63 18.15 -6.41
CA VAL A 249 7.31 19.34 -6.92
C VAL A 249 7.14 19.40 -8.43
N PRO A 250 6.34 20.34 -8.96
CA PRO A 250 6.19 20.53 -10.40
C PRO A 250 7.54 20.72 -11.10
N VAL A 251 7.69 20.08 -12.26
CA VAL A 251 8.94 20.11 -13.02
C VAL A 251 8.87 21.21 -14.07
N GLU A 252 9.73 22.21 -13.94
CA GLU A 252 10.02 23.19 -14.98
C GLU A 252 10.85 22.50 -16.08
N PHE A 253 10.19 22.01 -17.13
CA PHE A 253 10.76 21.07 -18.08
C PHE A 253 12.04 21.61 -18.75
N ASP A 254 12.03 22.86 -19.20
CA ASP A 254 13.18 23.44 -19.89
C ASP A 254 14.41 23.55 -18.98
N ARG A 255 14.21 23.98 -17.74
CA ARG A 255 15.25 24.06 -16.72
C ARG A 255 15.77 22.68 -16.33
N PHE A 256 14.89 21.70 -16.22
CA PHE A 256 15.27 20.34 -15.93
C PHE A 256 16.12 19.74 -17.06
N ALA A 257 15.69 19.93 -18.31
CA ALA A 257 16.43 19.49 -19.51
C ALA A 257 17.80 20.19 -19.65
N GLU A 258 17.86 21.48 -19.32
CA GLU A 258 19.13 22.23 -19.29
C GLU A 258 20.07 21.63 -18.23
N ARG A 259 19.56 21.34 -17.04
CA ARG A 259 20.37 20.73 -15.97
C ARG A 259 20.89 19.35 -16.35
N VAL A 260 20.07 18.50 -16.97
CA VAL A 260 20.51 17.21 -17.51
C VAL A 260 21.62 17.41 -18.54
N SER A 261 21.48 18.40 -19.42
CA SER A 261 22.46 18.72 -20.46
C SER A 261 23.79 19.22 -19.89
N GLU A 262 23.75 20.03 -18.83
CA GLU A 262 24.95 20.49 -18.12
C GLU A 262 25.73 19.32 -17.51
N ILE A 263 25.05 18.45 -16.78
CA ILE A 263 25.64 17.27 -16.16
C ILE A 263 26.26 16.35 -17.25
N TYR A 264 25.49 16.14 -18.33
CA TYR A 264 25.99 15.33 -19.45
C TYR A 264 27.26 15.90 -20.10
N ARG A 265 27.35 17.23 -20.29
CA ARG A 265 28.58 17.86 -20.82
C ARG A 265 29.78 17.63 -19.91
N GLN A 266 29.58 17.56 -18.59
CA GLN A 266 30.66 17.39 -17.60
C GLN A 266 31.15 15.95 -17.52
N GLN A 267 30.25 14.98 -17.44
CA GLN A 267 30.61 13.59 -17.13
C GLN A 267 30.23 12.57 -18.22
N GLN A 268 29.60 13.03 -19.31
CA GLN A 268 29.20 12.23 -20.49
C GLN A 268 28.17 11.11 -20.19
N HIS A 269 27.54 11.14 -19.05
CA HIS A 269 26.40 10.28 -18.70
C HIS A 269 25.53 10.98 -17.66
N VAL A 270 24.26 10.57 -17.54
CA VAL A 270 23.36 11.06 -16.50
C VAL A 270 22.43 9.93 -16.11
N VAL A 271 22.16 9.79 -14.82
CA VAL A 271 21.11 8.91 -14.30
C VAL A 271 20.08 9.77 -13.60
N VAL A 272 18.87 9.74 -14.10
CA VAL A 272 17.72 10.47 -13.58
C VAL A 272 16.73 9.49 -12.98
N VAL A 273 16.19 9.78 -11.83
CA VAL A 273 15.05 9.05 -11.24
C VAL A 273 13.84 9.95 -11.24
N ILE A 274 12.72 9.44 -11.71
CA ILE A 274 11.45 10.16 -11.73
C ILE A 274 10.34 9.32 -11.12
N GLY A 275 9.44 9.94 -10.37
CA GLY A 275 8.18 9.30 -9.96
C GLY A 275 7.18 9.30 -11.13
N GLU A 276 6.37 8.25 -11.28
CA GLU A 276 5.37 8.12 -12.35
C GLU A 276 4.32 9.25 -12.37
N GLY A 277 4.10 9.90 -11.24
CA GLY A 277 3.11 10.97 -11.09
C GLY A 277 3.67 12.39 -11.25
N ILE A 278 4.89 12.56 -11.80
CA ILE A 278 5.44 13.91 -11.98
C ILE A 278 4.60 14.74 -12.96
N VAL A 279 4.45 16.00 -12.64
CA VAL A 279 3.70 16.98 -13.43
C VAL A 279 4.57 18.16 -13.80
N ASP A 280 4.21 18.86 -14.88
CA ASP A 280 4.77 20.15 -15.21
C ASP A 280 4.14 21.29 -14.38
N GLU A 281 4.57 22.53 -14.61
CA GLU A 281 4.05 23.73 -13.96
C GLU A 281 2.56 23.99 -14.22
N THR A 282 2.00 23.38 -15.27
CA THR A 282 0.57 23.49 -15.62
C THR A 282 -0.28 22.38 -14.98
N GLY A 283 0.36 21.42 -14.31
CA GLY A 283 -0.29 20.22 -13.76
C GLY A 283 -0.48 19.09 -14.78
N GLN A 284 0.12 19.19 -15.98
CA GLN A 284 0.08 18.12 -16.97
C GLN A 284 1.10 17.04 -16.60
N GLY A 285 0.67 15.77 -16.64
CA GLY A 285 1.56 14.63 -16.39
C GLY A 285 2.69 14.54 -17.41
N LEU A 286 3.88 14.24 -16.93
CA LEU A 286 5.11 14.07 -17.70
C LEU A 286 5.57 12.61 -17.80
N GLY A 287 4.90 11.70 -17.06
CA GLY A 287 5.14 10.26 -17.02
C GLY A 287 4.25 9.48 -17.99
#